data_330c7d0fef788a1d8fe45d9c4c88f128
#
_entry.id   330c7d0fef788a1d8fe45d9c4c88f128
#
_cell.length_a   1.000
_cell.length_b   1.000
_cell.length_c   1.000
_cell.angle_alpha   90.00
_cell.angle_beta   90.00
_cell.angle_gamma   90.00
#
_symmetry.space_group_name_H-M   'P 1'
#
loop_
_entity.id
_entity.type
_entity.pdbx_description
1 polymer ?
#
loop_
_entity_poly.entity_id
_entity_poly.type
_entity_poly.pdbx_seq_one_letter_code
_entity_poly.pdbx_strand_id
1 'polypeptide(L)'
;MGAMATVLQADGFRVGILLPPRVHPPRHVHVARSCRTRGAEVVLLLPQGPAGVVVRTVFGMRDADVIAAVWLVEANGALLMRAWRTYHGGTATE
;
A
#
# COMPACT_ATOMS: atom_id res chain seq x y z
N MET A 1 0.62 -5.20 -18.04
CA MET A 1 1.60 -5.12 -17.03
C MET A 1 1.50 -3.83 -16.27
N GLY A 2 1.34 -3.89 -15.03
CA GLY A 2 1.15 -2.70 -14.25
C GLY A 2 2.48 -2.10 -13.84
N ALA A 3 2.55 -0.80 -13.81
CA ALA A 3 3.67 -0.11 -13.23
C ALA A 3 3.29 0.32 -11.84
N MET A 4 4.26 0.38 -10.96
CA MET A 4 4.02 0.75 -9.59
C MET A 4 4.94 1.88 -9.21
N ALA A 5 4.40 2.90 -8.57
CA ALA A 5 5.20 4.00 -8.07
C ALA A 5 5.50 3.76 -6.60
N THR A 6 6.77 3.79 -6.25
CA THR A 6 7.16 3.69 -4.86
C THR A 6 6.93 5.04 -4.22
N VAL A 7 6.11 5.09 -3.20
CA VAL A 7 5.75 6.34 -2.55
C VAL A 7 6.34 6.49 -1.17
N LEU A 8 6.89 5.42 -0.62
CA LEU A 8 7.48 5.47 0.71
C LEU A 8 8.46 4.31 0.86
N GLN A 9 9.62 4.59 1.43
CA GLN A 9 10.55 3.54 1.82
C GLN A 9 10.97 3.81 3.25
N ALA A 10 10.73 2.86 4.11
CA ALA A 10 11.05 3.02 5.52
C ALA A 10 11.05 1.65 6.19
N ASP A 11 11.87 1.52 7.21
CA ASP A 11 11.87 0.33 8.07
C ASP A 11 12.07 -0.98 7.30
N GLY A 12 12.78 -0.91 6.18
CA GLY A 12 13.02 -2.09 5.38
C GLY A 12 11.89 -2.46 4.47
N PHE A 13 10.90 -1.58 4.31
CA PHE A 13 9.78 -1.82 3.42
C PHE A 13 9.72 -0.79 2.31
N ARG A 14 9.11 -1.20 1.22
CA ARG A 14 8.83 -0.32 0.11
C ARG A 14 7.33 -0.33 -0.13
N VAL A 15 6.71 0.82 -0.07
CA VAL A 15 5.27 0.96 -0.24
C VAL A 15 5.00 1.56 -1.60
N GLY A 16 4.18 0.90 -2.38
CA GLY A 16 3.89 1.34 -3.73
C GLY A 16 2.41 1.38 -4.04
N ILE A 17 2.09 2.14 -5.06
CA ILE A 17 0.74 2.28 -5.57
C ILE A 17 0.78 1.94 -7.05
N LEU A 18 -0.12 1.07 -7.49
CA LEU A 18 -0.22 0.76 -8.92
C LEU A 18 -0.69 1.99 -9.66
N LEU A 19 -0.08 2.23 -10.81
CA LEU A 19 -0.45 3.38 -11.62
C LEU A 19 -1.63 3.05 -12.52
N PRO A 20 -2.41 4.07 -12.91
CA PRO A 20 -3.51 3.85 -13.83
C PRO A 20 -3.00 3.24 -15.14
N PRO A 21 -3.84 2.56 -15.86
CA PRO A 21 -5.27 2.39 -15.63
C PRO A 21 -5.62 1.13 -14.88
N ARG A 22 -4.64 0.49 -14.26
CA ARG A 22 -4.84 -0.83 -13.72
C ARG A 22 -5.41 -0.91 -12.33
N VAL A 23 -5.79 0.18 -11.78
CA VAL A 23 -6.20 0.17 -10.40
C VAL A 23 -7.72 0.22 -10.29
N HIS A 24 -8.22 -0.49 -9.31
CA HIS A 24 -9.63 -0.50 -9.00
C HIS A 24 -9.83 -0.17 -7.53
N PRO A 25 -10.91 0.52 -7.20
CA PRO A 25 -11.23 0.69 -5.79
C PRO A 25 -11.41 -0.68 -5.15
N PRO A 26 -11.23 -0.80 -3.85
CA PRO A 26 -10.93 0.28 -2.92
C PRO A 26 -9.46 0.68 -2.94
N ARG A 27 -9.16 1.82 -2.35
CA ARG A 27 -7.81 2.33 -2.28
C ARG A 27 -6.93 1.34 -1.53
N HIS A 28 -5.77 1.07 -2.09
CA HIS A 28 -4.87 0.11 -1.45
C HIS A 28 -3.43 0.41 -1.79
N VAL A 29 -2.53 -0.15 -1.01
CA VAL A 29 -1.10 -0.04 -1.27
C VAL A 29 -0.50 -1.43 -1.24
N HIS A 30 0.62 -1.56 -1.93
CA HIS A 30 1.40 -2.79 -1.96
C HIS A 30 2.65 -2.56 -1.13
N VAL A 31 2.90 -3.40 -0.14
CA VAL A 31 4.05 -3.26 0.73
C VAL A 31 4.93 -4.48 0.55
N ALA A 32 6.17 -4.26 0.17
CA ALA A 32 7.13 -5.32 -0.02
C ALA A 32 8.38 -5.01 0.78
N ARG A 33 9.15 -6.05 1.10
CA ARG A 33 10.43 -5.83 1.74
C ARG A 33 11.37 -5.19 0.73
N SER A 34 12.14 -4.23 1.22
CA SER A 34 13.11 -3.58 0.34
C SER A 34 14.27 -4.50 0.03
N CYS A 35 14.45 -5.55 0.80
CA CYS A 35 15.55 -6.44 0.54
C CYS A 35 15.18 -7.37 -0.61
N ARG A 36 16.06 -8.31 -0.88
CA ARG A 36 15.88 -9.15 -2.02
C ARG A 36 14.89 -10.24 -1.87
N THR A 37 14.19 -10.35 -0.79
CA THR A 37 13.24 -11.44 -0.60
C THR A 37 12.21 -11.38 -1.70
N ARG A 38 12.22 -12.38 -2.52
CA ARG A 38 11.39 -12.40 -3.66
C ARG A 38 9.98 -12.80 -3.29
N GLY A 39 9.01 -12.08 -3.77
CA GLY A 39 7.63 -12.46 -3.60
C GLY A 39 6.99 -12.10 -2.27
N ALA A 40 7.73 -11.55 -1.35
CA ALA A 40 7.16 -11.18 -0.06
C ALA A 40 6.46 -9.84 -0.17
N GLU A 41 5.15 -9.88 -0.09
CA GLU A 41 4.35 -8.68 -0.31
C GLU A 41 3.04 -8.80 0.44
N VAL A 42 2.51 -7.69 0.90
CA VAL A 42 1.18 -7.63 1.46
C VAL A 42 0.43 -6.48 0.82
N VAL A 43 -0.84 -6.71 0.52
CA VAL A 43 -1.71 -5.67 -0.01
C VAL A 43 -2.59 -5.20 1.12
N LEU A 44 -2.53 -3.90 1.40
CA LEU A 44 -3.26 -3.31 2.51
C LEU A 44 -4.24 -2.29 1.97
N LEU A 45 -5.48 -2.39 2.42
CA LEU A 45 -6.49 -1.41 2.08
C LEU A 45 -6.27 -0.17 2.94
N LEU A 46 -6.28 0.97 2.30
CA LEU A 46 -6.19 2.23 3.02
C LEU A 46 -7.49 2.48 3.75
N PRO A 47 -7.45 3.21 4.87
CA PRO A 47 -8.65 3.42 5.66
C PRO A 47 -9.77 4.03 4.84
N GLN A 48 -10.94 3.45 4.98
CA GLN A 48 -12.13 3.97 4.32
C GLN A 48 -13.21 4.29 5.33
N GLY A 49 -12.82 4.32 6.59
CA GLY A 49 -13.73 4.59 7.67
C GLY A 49 -13.02 4.28 8.96
N PRO A 50 -13.75 4.09 10.04
CA PRO A 50 -13.13 3.88 11.35
C PRO A 50 -12.37 2.56 11.47
N ALA A 51 -12.53 1.67 10.52
CA ALA A 51 -11.86 0.38 10.63
C ALA A 51 -10.35 0.46 10.49
N GLY A 52 -9.86 1.51 9.88
CA GLY A 52 -8.42 1.64 9.70
C GLY A 52 -7.90 0.80 8.55
N VAL A 53 -6.63 0.46 8.62
CA VAL A 53 -5.98 -0.32 7.57
C VAL A 53 -6.41 -1.77 7.69
N VAL A 54 -6.73 -2.38 6.57
CA VAL A 54 -7.19 -3.76 6.52
C VAL A 54 -6.27 -4.57 5.62
N VAL A 55 -5.86 -5.74 6.08
CA VAL A 55 -5.05 -6.64 5.28
C VAL A 55 -5.94 -7.31 4.24
N ARG A 56 -5.59 -7.15 2.98
CA ARG A 56 -6.36 -7.76 1.91
C ARG A 56 -5.76 -9.08 1.45
N THR A 57 -4.48 -9.08 1.17
CA THR A 57 -3.82 -10.27 0.65
C THR A 57 -2.39 -10.31 1.13
N VAL A 58 -1.91 -11.50 1.45
CA VAL A 58 -0.53 -11.70 1.88
C VAL A 58 0.12 -12.68 0.93
N PHE A 59 1.27 -12.31 0.40
CA PHE A 59 2.05 -13.17 -0.48
C PHE A 59 3.40 -13.45 0.17
N GLY A 60 3.55 -14.59 0.80
CA GLY A 60 4.85 -15.02 1.30
C GLY A 60 5.50 -14.14 2.35
N MET A 61 4.73 -13.35 3.04
CA MET A 61 5.28 -12.46 4.06
C MET A 61 4.96 -13.03 5.42
N ARG A 62 5.95 -13.00 6.31
CA ARG A 62 5.76 -13.55 7.67
C ARG A 62 4.86 -12.63 8.47
N ASP A 63 4.19 -13.22 9.46
CA ASP A 63 3.23 -12.47 10.26
C ASP A 63 3.84 -11.23 10.89
N ALA A 64 5.04 -11.35 11.42
CA ALA A 64 5.68 -10.20 12.05
C ALA A 64 5.90 -9.07 11.06
N ASP A 65 6.22 -9.40 9.82
CA ASP A 65 6.41 -8.39 8.80
C ASP A 65 5.08 -7.79 8.36
N VAL A 66 4.03 -8.60 8.32
CA VAL A 66 2.71 -8.06 8.01
C VAL A 66 2.28 -7.04 9.06
N ILE A 67 2.49 -7.38 10.32
CA ILE A 67 2.14 -6.47 11.40
C ILE A 67 2.95 -5.17 11.30
N ALA A 68 4.23 -5.29 11.05
CA ALA A 68 5.08 -4.11 10.91
C ALA A 68 4.64 -3.27 9.71
N ALA A 69 4.25 -3.92 8.62
CA ALA A 69 3.77 -3.19 7.44
C ALA A 69 2.47 -2.44 7.74
N VAL A 70 1.57 -3.07 8.48
CA VAL A 70 0.32 -2.40 8.86
C VAL A 70 0.63 -1.16 9.69
N TRP A 71 1.52 -1.28 10.67
CA TRP A 71 1.88 -0.12 11.49
C TRP A 71 2.50 0.99 10.66
N LEU A 72 3.36 0.63 9.72
CA LEU A 72 4.00 1.61 8.86
C LEU A 72 2.95 2.36 8.03
N VAL A 73 2.02 1.64 7.46
CA VAL A 73 0.98 2.26 6.63
C VAL A 73 0.07 3.14 7.49
N GLU A 74 -0.29 2.66 8.68
CA GLU A 74 -1.13 3.46 9.57
C GLU A 74 -0.43 4.74 10.00
N ALA A 75 0.85 4.66 10.27
CA ALA A 75 1.60 5.84 10.69
C ALA A 75 1.73 6.87 9.58
N ASN A 76 1.60 6.44 8.33
CA ASN A 76 1.78 7.31 7.18
C ASN A 76 0.50 7.45 6.36
N GLY A 77 -0.63 7.27 7.00
CA GLY A 77 -1.90 7.22 6.30
C GLY A 77 -2.19 8.47 5.49
N ALA A 78 -1.95 9.65 6.05
CA ALA A 78 -2.24 10.89 5.33
C ALA A 78 -1.39 11.03 4.09
N LEU A 79 -0.11 10.67 4.21
CA LEU A 79 0.80 10.74 3.08
C LEU A 79 0.36 9.78 1.98
N LEU A 80 -0.04 8.58 2.37
CA LEU A 80 -0.41 7.56 1.40
C LEU A 80 -1.75 7.89 0.74
N MET A 81 -2.69 8.45 1.49
CA MET A 81 -3.94 8.90 0.89
C MET A 81 -3.71 10.01 -0.10
N ARG A 82 -2.80 10.92 0.22
CA ARG A 82 -2.48 11.99 -0.70
C ARG A 82 -1.83 11.44 -1.96
N ALA A 83 -0.92 10.48 -1.80
CA ALA A 83 -0.28 9.85 -2.94
C ALA A 83 -1.30 9.13 -3.82
N TRP A 84 -2.23 8.43 -3.19
CA TRP A 84 -3.28 7.76 -3.95
C TRP A 84 -4.05 8.76 -4.79
N ARG A 85 -4.45 9.87 -4.18
CA ARG A 85 -5.20 10.88 -4.92
C ARG A 85 -4.38 11.49 -6.04
N THR A 86 -3.08 11.64 -5.83
CA THR A 86 -2.21 12.18 -6.87
C THR A 86 -2.23 11.30 -8.12
N TYR A 87 -2.22 9.99 -7.92
CA TYR A 87 -2.14 9.08 -9.07
C TYR A 87 -3.51 8.66 -9.61
N HIS A 88 -4.53 8.67 -8.78
CA HIS A 88 -5.81 8.11 -9.20
C HIS A 88 -6.97 9.02 -8.97
N GLY A 89 -6.79 9.94 -8.11
CA GLY A 89 -7.97 10.55 -7.65
C GLY A 89 -8.25 11.82 -8.26
N GLY A 90 -7.52 12.49 -8.53
CA GLY A 90 -7.83 13.77 -8.93
C GLY A 90 -9.25 14.05 -9.23
N THR A 91 -10.09 13.17 -9.22
CA THR A 91 -11.42 13.43 -9.67
C THR A 91 -12.39 13.50 -8.52
N ALA A 92 -13.49 14.06 -8.80
CA ALA A 92 -14.50 14.21 -7.81
C ALA A 92 -15.10 12.90 -7.37
N THR A 93 -14.80 11.88 -8.04
CA THR A 93 -15.36 10.60 -7.69
C THR A 93 -14.72 10.01 -6.44
N GLU A 94 -13.78 10.62 -5.95
CA GLU A 94 -13.16 10.17 -4.72
C GLU A 94 -14.12 10.02 -3.57
#